data_b27e0a5f421328ace235b976843301e2
#
_entry.id   b27e0a5f421328ace235b976843301e2
#
_cell.length_a   1.000
_cell.length_b   1.000
_cell.length_c   1.000
_cell.angle_alpha   90.00
_cell.angle_beta   90.00
_cell.angle_gamma   90.00
#
_symmetry.space_group_name_H-M   'P 1'
#
loop_
_entity.id
_entity.type
_entity.pdbx_description
1 polymer ?
#
loop_
_entity_poly.entity_id
_entity_poly.type
_entity_poly.pdbx_seq_one_letter_code
_entity_poly.pdbx_strand_id
1 'polypeptide(L)'
;MTLALRRIDDEGSGPGSEHGTVDIADIGRRASRLGVEIADIVGLIDDLGALGRGQLETLRSVVRSARESGETNSRLAQSMEEARTSAADTRTILDSGAATLSKTLSDAVENMRTLSEGVLGFNESLEKVSSTIAVVREASASINEIARETQLVALNASIEAARLGEAGRGFAVIGSAVKVLADQISAFAKQNETSLGALQGTLTDLSQRTRQSARTAEAAVEASNEAAEATRTLQALSTTVQQLTGRIESMADPVQRNIDSSARLGHSVRELASLSKSCQGKLDAAGQRSQAILDISEDFILFIAQSGIETPDTPVIEICRMTADTISELFAEALDRGELSMSDLFDENYVPVPGTNPQQVLTRFTDFTDRVLPAVQEPVVKLNERITFCAAVDRNGYLPTHNLVYSKPQGDDPVWNAANCR
;
A
#
# COMPACT_ATOMS: atom_id res chain seq x y z
N MET A 1 10.56 31.96 38.53
CA MET A 1 10.04 31.35 39.77
C MET A 1 11.10 31.61 40.85
N THR A 2 10.82 32.48 41.77
CA THR A 2 11.76 33.03 42.76
C THR A 2 11.97 31.99 43.87
N LEU A 3 13.17 31.46 43.98
CA LEU A 3 13.55 30.58 45.08
C LEU A 3 13.76 31.48 46.31
N ALA A 4 12.85 31.38 47.28
CA ALA A 4 13.00 32.00 48.61
C ALA A 4 14.03 31.22 49.39
N LEU A 5 15.15 31.88 49.70
CA LEU A 5 16.10 31.45 50.71
C LEU A 5 15.42 31.52 52.07
N ARG A 6 15.26 30.39 52.73
CA ARG A 6 14.75 30.29 54.10
C ARG A 6 15.81 30.83 55.03
N ARG A 7 15.54 31.97 55.62
CA ARG A 7 16.29 32.48 56.82
C ARG A 7 16.09 31.49 57.99
N ILE A 8 17.15 30.94 58.46
CA ILE A 8 17.16 30.25 59.75
C ILE A 8 17.38 31.37 60.80
N ASP A 9 16.31 31.69 61.48
CA ASP A 9 16.39 32.54 62.67
C ASP A 9 17.03 31.69 63.78
N ASP A 10 18.22 32.07 64.16
CA ASP A 10 18.92 31.54 65.36
C ASP A 10 18.64 32.49 66.52
N GLU A 11 17.76 32.11 67.43
CA GLU A 11 17.57 32.75 68.69
C GLU A 11 18.44 32.06 69.78
N GLY A 12 19.39 32.79 70.32
CA GLY A 12 19.77 32.68 71.73
C GLY A 12 21.11 32.07 72.08
N SER A 13 22.05 32.88 72.35
CA SER A 13 22.66 33.05 73.66
C SER A 13 24.14 33.49 73.60
N GLY A 14 24.43 34.61 74.18
CA GLY A 14 25.65 34.94 74.96
C GLY A 14 26.89 35.36 74.16
N PRO A 15 27.58 36.42 74.64
CA PRO A 15 28.73 36.96 73.93
C PRO A 15 29.99 36.18 74.27
N GLY A 16 30.42 35.37 73.34
CA GLY A 16 31.76 34.78 73.30
C GLY A 16 32.36 35.07 71.93
N SER A 17 33.34 35.97 71.89
CA SER A 17 34.11 36.33 70.73
C SER A 17 34.97 35.16 70.29
N GLU A 18 34.38 34.23 69.53
CA GLU A 18 35.12 33.37 68.62
C GLU A 18 34.93 33.93 67.17
N HIS A 19 35.95 34.74 66.80
CA HIS A 19 36.17 34.94 65.38
C HIS A 19 36.37 33.55 64.82
N GLY A 20 35.32 32.97 64.12
CA GLY A 20 35.42 31.74 63.43
C GLY A 20 36.54 31.91 62.43
N THR A 21 37.64 31.26 62.65
CA THR A 21 38.69 31.08 61.68
C THR A 21 38.05 30.26 60.56
N VAL A 22 37.75 30.94 59.46
CA VAL A 22 37.29 30.28 58.25
C VAL A 22 38.36 29.24 57.90
N ASP A 23 38.03 27.97 58.04
CA ASP A 23 38.95 26.88 57.67
C ASP A 23 39.16 26.90 56.15
N ILE A 24 40.25 27.59 55.75
CA ILE A 24 40.59 27.73 54.32
C ILE A 24 40.76 26.36 53.61
N ALA A 25 41.16 25.35 54.37
CA ALA A 25 41.22 23.95 53.86
C ALA A 25 39.80 23.45 53.55
N ASP A 26 38.77 23.84 54.31
CA ASP A 26 37.38 23.50 53.97
C ASP A 26 36.91 24.24 52.73
N ILE A 27 37.33 25.50 52.55
CA ILE A 27 37.03 26.23 51.29
C ILE A 27 37.70 25.56 50.10
N GLY A 28 38.95 25.10 50.18
CA GLY A 28 39.65 24.35 49.14
C GLY A 28 38.91 23.05 48.74
N ARG A 29 38.48 22.25 49.74
CA ARG A 29 37.69 21.07 49.52
C ARG A 29 36.37 21.37 48.78
N ARG A 30 35.69 22.44 49.15
CA ARG A 30 34.43 22.86 48.52
C ARG A 30 34.65 23.33 47.07
N ALA A 31 35.75 24.03 46.81
CA ALA A 31 36.13 24.48 45.48
C ALA A 31 36.44 23.31 44.56
N SER A 32 37.26 22.33 45.00
CA SER A 32 37.53 21.11 44.24
C SER A 32 36.28 20.33 43.94
N ARG A 33 35.40 20.17 44.93
CA ARG A 33 34.10 19.49 44.71
C ARG A 33 33.20 20.26 43.73
N LEU A 34 33.19 21.58 43.80
CA LEU A 34 32.45 22.41 42.85
C LEU A 34 32.95 22.22 41.44
N GLY A 35 34.25 22.13 41.20
CA GLY A 35 34.84 21.84 39.89
C GLY A 35 34.34 20.53 39.32
N VAL A 36 34.33 19.45 40.13
CA VAL A 36 33.81 18.12 39.68
C VAL A 36 32.33 18.19 39.34
N GLU A 37 31.51 18.77 40.22
CA GLU A 37 30.06 18.87 40.00
C GLU A 37 29.72 19.71 38.72
N ILE A 38 30.50 20.76 38.45
CA ILE A 38 30.34 21.58 37.25
C ILE A 38 30.78 20.82 35.99
N ALA A 39 31.89 20.06 36.06
CA ALA A 39 32.31 19.22 34.93
C ALA A 39 31.22 18.18 34.55
N ASP A 40 30.59 17.56 35.56
CA ASP A 40 29.47 16.65 35.35
C ASP A 40 28.26 17.38 34.72
N ILE A 41 27.96 18.59 35.16
CA ILE A 41 26.89 19.42 34.57
C ILE A 41 27.20 19.76 33.11
N VAL A 42 28.43 20.08 32.74
CA VAL A 42 28.85 20.32 31.35
C VAL A 42 28.60 19.06 30.50
N GLY A 43 29.00 17.89 30.98
CA GLY A 43 28.75 16.60 30.31
C GLY A 43 27.25 16.36 30.09
N LEU A 44 26.40 16.60 31.09
CA LEU A 44 24.95 16.47 30.97
C LEU A 44 24.34 17.48 29.98
N ILE A 45 24.86 18.68 29.88
CA ILE A 45 24.42 19.69 28.91
C ILE A 45 24.77 19.26 27.51
N ASP A 46 25.94 18.69 27.27
CA ASP A 46 26.37 18.18 25.97
C ASP A 46 25.50 16.98 25.51
N ASP A 47 25.19 16.07 26.43
CA ASP A 47 24.30 14.94 26.17
C ASP A 47 22.87 15.40 25.82
N LEU A 48 22.33 16.37 26.59
CA LEU A 48 21.03 16.99 26.30
C LEU A 48 21.05 17.74 24.97
N GLY A 49 22.16 18.39 24.63
CA GLY A 49 22.37 19.02 23.31
C GLY A 49 22.33 18.01 22.16
N ALA A 50 23.00 16.87 22.32
CA ALA A 50 22.98 15.79 21.35
C ALA A 50 21.57 15.21 21.17
N LEU A 51 20.86 14.97 22.28
CA LEU A 51 19.46 14.51 22.28
C LEU A 51 18.54 15.51 21.56
N GLY A 52 18.71 16.81 21.83
CA GLY A 52 17.94 17.88 21.19
C GLY A 52 18.14 17.93 19.66
N ARG A 53 19.36 17.69 19.17
CA ARG A 53 19.65 17.57 17.74
C ARG A 53 18.94 16.38 17.12
N GLY A 54 18.99 15.21 17.73
CA GLY A 54 18.27 14.01 17.28
C GLY A 54 16.75 14.20 17.26
N GLN A 55 16.21 14.90 18.26
CA GLN A 55 14.80 15.26 18.32
C GLN A 55 14.38 16.14 17.14
N LEU A 56 15.16 17.16 16.78
CA LEU A 56 14.89 18.02 15.61
C LEU A 56 14.88 17.26 14.31
N GLU A 57 15.74 16.28 14.13
CA GLU A 57 15.75 15.42 12.95
C GLU A 57 14.48 14.56 12.87
N THR A 58 14.09 13.97 13.99
CA THR A 58 12.84 13.21 14.11
C THR A 58 11.63 14.08 13.77
N LEU A 59 11.55 15.30 14.29
CA LEU A 59 10.48 16.26 13.99
C LEU A 59 10.41 16.60 12.49
N ARG A 60 11.55 16.78 11.82
CA ARG A 60 11.59 16.98 10.35
C ARG A 60 11.01 15.79 9.58
N SER A 61 11.33 14.59 10.04
CA SER A 61 10.77 13.36 9.44
C SER A 61 9.25 13.31 9.61
N VAL A 62 8.73 13.62 10.80
CA VAL A 62 7.28 13.66 11.07
C VAL A 62 6.55 14.69 10.20
N VAL A 63 7.13 15.89 9.99
CA VAL A 63 6.56 16.90 9.08
C VAL A 63 6.46 16.36 7.65
N ARG A 64 7.51 15.69 7.19
CA ARG A 64 7.50 15.08 5.85
C ARG A 64 6.40 14.04 5.73
N SER A 65 6.31 13.11 6.67
CA SER A 65 5.27 12.08 6.69
C SER A 65 3.85 12.65 6.77
N ALA A 66 3.64 13.71 7.57
CA ALA A 66 2.35 14.40 7.63
C ALA A 66 1.96 15.04 6.30
N ARG A 67 2.93 15.64 5.59
CA ARG A 67 2.70 16.20 4.25
C ARG A 67 2.37 15.12 3.23
N GLU A 68 3.15 14.04 3.17
CA GLU A 68 2.92 12.90 2.28
C GLU A 68 1.55 12.24 2.53
N SER A 69 1.15 12.13 3.81
CA SER A 69 -0.18 11.66 4.20
C SER A 69 -1.28 12.58 3.69
N GLY A 70 -1.12 13.90 3.83
CA GLY A 70 -2.07 14.90 3.31
C GLY A 70 -2.21 14.82 1.78
N GLU A 71 -1.09 14.72 1.05
CA GLU A 71 -1.08 14.59 -0.41
C GLU A 71 -1.72 13.27 -0.87
N THR A 72 -1.48 12.18 -0.14
CA THR A 72 -2.09 10.87 -0.41
C THR A 72 -3.59 10.90 -0.19
N ASN A 73 -4.07 11.49 0.89
CA ASN A 73 -5.50 11.64 1.16
C ASN A 73 -6.19 12.56 0.15
N SER A 74 -5.52 13.61 -0.34
CA SER A 74 -6.05 14.46 -1.41
C SER A 74 -6.21 13.70 -2.73
N ARG A 75 -5.23 12.86 -3.11
CA ARG A 75 -5.35 11.97 -4.27
C ARG A 75 -6.45 10.93 -4.08
N LEU A 76 -6.61 10.40 -2.87
CA LEU A 76 -7.70 9.48 -2.55
C LEU A 76 -9.07 10.16 -2.72
N ALA A 77 -9.23 11.40 -2.26
CA ALA A 77 -10.46 12.17 -2.44
C ALA A 77 -10.79 12.36 -3.93
N GLN A 78 -9.81 12.66 -4.77
CA GLN A 78 -9.99 12.76 -6.21
C GLN A 78 -10.40 11.41 -6.83
N SER A 79 -9.70 10.32 -6.49
CA SER A 79 -10.04 8.97 -6.99
C SER A 79 -11.44 8.52 -6.58
N MET A 80 -11.90 8.93 -5.40
CA MET A 80 -13.27 8.68 -4.93
C MET A 80 -14.30 9.42 -5.78
N GLU A 81 -14.06 10.66 -6.17
CA GLU A 81 -14.97 11.41 -7.04
C GLU A 81 -15.03 10.82 -8.45
N GLU A 82 -13.89 10.39 -8.98
CA GLU A 82 -13.83 9.66 -10.26
C GLU A 82 -14.59 8.33 -10.20
N ALA A 83 -14.41 7.57 -9.10
CA ALA A 83 -15.14 6.32 -8.88
C ALA A 83 -16.66 6.53 -8.70
N ARG A 84 -17.06 7.61 -8.01
CA ARG A 84 -18.47 7.99 -7.85
C ARG A 84 -19.11 8.30 -9.20
N THR A 85 -18.44 9.08 -10.05
CA THR A 85 -18.90 9.41 -11.39
C THR A 85 -19.04 8.15 -12.25
N SER A 86 -18.01 7.29 -12.25
CA SER A 86 -18.03 6.02 -13.01
C SER A 86 -19.14 5.08 -12.53
N ALA A 87 -19.41 5.03 -11.24
CA ALA A 87 -20.51 4.24 -10.68
C ALA A 87 -21.88 4.79 -11.12
N ALA A 88 -22.07 6.13 -11.15
CA ALA A 88 -23.30 6.75 -11.63
C ALA A 88 -23.55 6.45 -13.12
N ASP A 89 -22.52 6.56 -13.96
CA ASP A 89 -22.59 6.23 -15.38
C ASP A 89 -22.92 4.75 -15.60
N THR A 90 -22.23 3.87 -14.87
CA THR A 90 -22.47 2.42 -14.92
C THR A 90 -23.92 2.09 -14.53
N ARG A 91 -24.45 2.71 -13.48
CA ARG A 91 -25.84 2.53 -13.08
C ARG A 91 -26.81 2.94 -14.20
N THR A 92 -26.57 4.08 -14.83
CA THR A 92 -27.40 4.58 -15.95
C THR A 92 -27.41 3.58 -17.10
N ILE A 93 -26.26 3.01 -17.44
CA ILE A 93 -26.13 1.98 -18.49
C ILE A 93 -26.89 0.71 -18.10
N LEU A 94 -26.77 0.24 -16.85
CA LEU A 94 -27.46 -0.95 -16.35
C LEU A 94 -28.98 -0.77 -16.36
N ASP A 95 -29.48 0.36 -15.87
CA ASP A 95 -30.91 0.66 -15.80
C ASP A 95 -31.52 0.78 -17.21
N SER A 96 -30.85 1.48 -18.14
CA SER A 96 -31.30 1.59 -19.52
C SER A 96 -31.21 0.26 -20.26
N GLY A 97 -30.18 -0.52 -20.04
CA GLY A 97 -29.99 -1.87 -20.57
C GLY A 97 -31.07 -2.84 -20.11
N ALA A 98 -31.36 -2.85 -18.80
CA ALA A 98 -32.42 -3.68 -18.23
C ALA A 98 -33.81 -3.30 -18.78
N ALA A 99 -34.10 -2.02 -18.91
CA ALA A 99 -35.36 -1.54 -19.48
C ALA A 99 -35.51 -1.95 -20.96
N THR A 100 -34.46 -1.77 -21.76
CA THR A 100 -34.44 -2.15 -23.16
C THR A 100 -34.60 -3.65 -23.34
N LEU A 101 -33.84 -4.45 -22.56
CA LEU A 101 -33.94 -5.91 -22.61
C LEU A 101 -35.34 -6.39 -22.20
N SER A 102 -35.90 -5.87 -21.13
CA SER A 102 -37.25 -6.20 -20.66
C SER A 102 -38.29 -5.93 -21.74
N LYS A 103 -38.22 -4.79 -22.42
CA LYS A 103 -39.15 -4.44 -23.52
C LYS A 103 -38.96 -5.42 -24.68
N THR A 104 -37.74 -5.66 -25.14
CA THR A 104 -37.46 -6.55 -26.27
C THR A 104 -37.95 -7.98 -26.00
N LEU A 105 -37.78 -8.47 -24.78
CA LEU A 105 -38.27 -9.78 -24.36
C LEU A 105 -39.80 -9.83 -24.36
N SER A 106 -40.47 -8.79 -23.84
CA SER A 106 -41.93 -8.72 -23.86
C SER A 106 -42.49 -8.74 -25.28
N ASP A 107 -41.89 -7.94 -26.18
CA ASP A 107 -42.25 -7.90 -27.59
C ASP A 107 -41.99 -9.27 -28.29
N ALA A 108 -40.90 -9.93 -27.98
CA ALA A 108 -40.57 -11.25 -28.50
C ALA A 108 -41.58 -12.31 -28.04
N VAL A 109 -41.94 -12.37 -26.78
CA VAL A 109 -42.95 -13.30 -26.24
C VAL A 109 -44.29 -13.08 -26.88
N GLU A 110 -44.75 -11.83 -27.05
CA GLU A 110 -46.04 -11.50 -27.69
C GLU A 110 -46.03 -11.94 -29.18
N ASN A 111 -44.91 -11.68 -29.90
CA ASN A 111 -44.78 -12.13 -31.29
C ASN A 111 -44.82 -13.65 -31.39
N MET A 112 -44.17 -14.38 -30.47
CA MET A 112 -44.20 -15.85 -30.48
C MET A 112 -45.59 -16.38 -30.12
N ARG A 113 -46.32 -15.72 -29.23
CA ARG A 113 -47.73 -16.07 -28.92
C ARG A 113 -48.60 -15.92 -30.16
N THR A 114 -48.50 -14.80 -30.84
CA THR A 114 -49.25 -14.52 -32.08
C THR A 114 -48.90 -15.57 -33.18
N LEU A 115 -47.60 -15.91 -33.33
CA LEU A 115 -47.16 -16.94 -34.22
C LEU A 115 -47.77 -18.29 -33.85
N SER A 116 -47.76 -18.70 -32.60
CA SER A 116 -48.34 -19.95 -32.12
C SER A 116 -49.83 -20.04 -32.39
N GLU A 117 -50.59 -18.98 -32.14
CA GLU A 117 -52.03 -18.91 -32.48
C GLU A 117 -52.30 -19.04 -33.99
N GLY A 118 -51.47 -18.35 -34.80
CA GLY A 118 -51.52 -18.47 -36.25
C GLY A 118 -51.23 -19.91 -36.77
N VAL A 119 -50.23 -20.56 -36.16
CA VAL A 119 -49.90 -21.96 -36.48
C VAL A 119 -51.04 -22.93 -36.16
N LEU A 120 -51.71 -22.74 -35.03
CA LEU A 120 -52.89 -23.54 -34.64
C LEU A 120 -54.05 -23.36 -35.66
N GLY A 121 -54.40 -22.11 -36.01
CA GLY A 121 -55.44 -21.82 -37.02
C GLY A 121 -55.11 -22.37 -38.42
N PHE A 122 -53.79 -22.37 -38.76
CA PHE A 122 -53.32 -22.93 -40.01
C PHE A 122 -53.44 -24.43 -40.05
N ASN A 123 -53.13 -25.16 -38.99
CA ASN A 123 -53.32 -26.62 -38.87
C ASN A 123 -54.79 -27.00 -39.05
N GLU A 124 -55.72 -26.28 -38.41
CA GLU A 124 -57.16 -26.52 -38.62
C GLU A 124 -57.58 -26.36 -40.08
N SER A 125 -56.99 -25.36 -40.76
CA SER A 125 -57.26 -25.14 -42.20
C SER A 125 -56.72 -26.30 -43.08
N LEU A 126 -55.50 -26.80 -42.76
CA LEU A 126 -54.93 -27.94 -43.43
C LEU A 126 -55.78 -29.22 -43.26
N GLU A 127 -56.33 -29.46 -42.09
CA GLU A 127 -57.23 -30.60 -41.85
C GLU A 127 -58.52 -30.53 -42.72
N LYS A 128 -59.11 -29.29 -42.79
CA LYS A 128 -60.29 -29.05 -43.65
C LYS A 128 -59.96 -29.32 -45.11
N VAL A 129 -58.80 -28.85 -45.63
CA VAL A 129 -58.40 -29.07 -46.99
C VAL A 129 -58.15 -30.57 -47.26
N SER A 130 -57.49 -31.28 -46.32
CA SER A 130 -57.23 -32.73 -46.39
C SER A 130 -58.54 -33.52 -46.47
N SER A 131 -59.54 -33.14 -45.64
CA SER A 131 -60.90 -33.73 -45.67
C SER A 131 -61.57 -33.53 -47.05
N THR A 132 -61.47 -32.27 -47.58
CA THR A 132 -62.03 -31.96 -48.91
C THR A 132 -61.37 -32.77 -49.99
N ILE A 133 -60.06 -32.96 -49.96
CA ILE A 133 -59.34 -33.82 -50.94
C ILE A 133 -59.83 -35.28 -50.86
N ALA A 134 -60.10 -35.78 -49.68
CA ALA A 134 -60.62 -37.13 -49.50
C ALA A 134 -61.98 -37.30 -50.19
N VAL A 135 -62.89 -36.32 -50.00
CA VAL A 135 -64.22 -36.32 -50.66
C VAL A 135 -64.11 -36.23 -52.20
N VAL A 136 -63.24 -35.36 -52.73
CA VAL A 136 -63.04 -35.24 -54.18
C VAL A 136 -62.42 -36.51 -54.79
N ARG A 137 -61.53 -37.17 -54.03
CA ARG A 137 -60.94 -38.44 -54.47
C ARG A 137 -61.99 -39.54 -54.59
N GLU A 138 -62.88 -39.64 -53.63
CA GLU A 138 -63.99 -40.56 -53.61
C GLU A 138 -64.93 -40.33 -54.84
N ALA A 139 -65.27 -39.04 -55.02
CA ALA A 139 -66.07 -38.65 -56.18
C ALA A 139 -65.39 -38.96 -57.50
N SER A 140 -64.05 -38.72 -57.62
CA SER A 140 -63.28 -39.07 -58.86
C SER A 140 -63.23 -40.57 -59.07
N ALA A 141 -63.09 -41.39 -58.05
CA ALA A 141 -63.13 -42.83 -58.11
C ALA A 141 -64.50 -43.37 -58.64
N SER A 142 -65.60 -42.78 -58.05
CA SER A 142 -66.96 -43.13 -58.56
C SER A 142 -67.19 -42.70 -59.99
N ILE A 143 -66.70 -41.53 -60.43
CA ILE A 143 -66.75 -41.10 -61.84
C ILE A 143 -66.02 -42.08 -62.75
N ASN A 144 -64.83 -42.56 -62.36
CA ASN A 144 -64.02 -43.52 -63.08
C ASN A 144 -64.76 -44.87 -63.21
N GLU A 145 -65.43 -45.32 -62.17
CA GLU A 145 -66.25 -46.55 -62.19
C GLU A 145 -67.43 -46.39 -63.15
N ILE A 146 -68.21 -45.29 -63.08
CA ILE A 146 -69.29 -44.98 -64.01
C ILE A 146 -68.75 -44.94 -65.44
N ALA A 147 -67.62 -44.35 -65.72
CA ALA A 147 -66.98 -44.29 -67.02
C ALA A 147 -66.67 -45.69 -67.52
N ARG A 148 -66.15 -46.61 -66.71
CA ARG A 148 -65.87 -48.03 -67.05
C ARG A 148 -67.15 -48.78 -67.39
N GLU A 149 -68.21 -48.60 -66.56
CA GLU A 149 -69.49 -49.22 -66.83
C GLU A 149 -70.06 -48.70 -68.14
N THR A 150 -69.95 -47.39 -68.40
CA THR A 150 -70.39 -46.77 -69.67
C THR A 150 -69.60 -47.31 -70.87
N GLN A 151 -68.22 -47.54 -70.69
CA GLN A 151 -67.45 -48.21 -71.73
C GLN A 151 -67.95 -49.61 -72.07
N LEU A 152 -68.31 -50.43 -71.04
CA LEU A 152 -68.87 -51.77 -71.24
C LEU A 152 -70.23 -51.69 -71.93
N VAL A 153 -71.11 -50.80 -71.54
CA VAL A 153 -72.39 -50.57 -72.21
C VAL A 153 -72.22 -50.15 -73.69
N ALA A 154 -71.30 -49.22 -73.95
CA ALA A 154 -70.96 -48.73 -75.29
C ALA A 154 -70.38 -49.88 -76.19
N LEU A 155 -69.50 -50.69 -75.57
CA LEU A 155 -68.92 -51.85 -76.24
C LEU A 155 -70.00 -52.88 -76.61
N ASN A 156 -70.90 -53.22 -75.66
CA ASN A 156 -72.01 -54.13 -75.88
C ASN A 156 -72.98 -53.59 -76.99
N ALA A 157 -73.30 -52.29 -76.96
CA ALA A 157 -74.08 -51.62 -77.98
C ALA A 157 -73.41 -51.70 -79.37
N SER A 158 -72.12 -51.50 -79.45
CA SER A 158 -71.32 -51.60 -80.70
C SER A 158 -71.31 -53.02 -81.26
N ILE A 159 -71.22 -54.04 -80.40
CA ILE A 159 -71.28 -55.45 -80.79
C ILE A 159 -72.69 -55.81 -81.35
N GLU A 160 -73.76 -55.40 -80.66
CA GLU A 160 -75.12 -55.68 -81.12
C GLU A 160 -75.43 -54.90 -82.37
N ALA A 161 -74.97 -53.67 -82.53
CA ALA A 161 -75.08 -52.90 -83.77
C ALA A 161 -74.37 -53.58 -84.94
N ALA A 162 -73.15 -54.17 -84.71
CA ALA A 162 -72.46 -54.95 -85.73
C ALA A 162 -73.22 -56.25 -86.12
N ARG A 163 -73.94 -56.86 -85.20
CA ARG A 163 -74.75 -58.07 -85.39
C ARG A 163 -75.99 -57.81 -86.24
N LEU A 164 -76.52 -56.54 -86.20
CA LEU A 164 -77.69 -56.15 -87.01
C LEU A 164 -77.32 -55.74 -88.46
N GLY A 165 -76.04 -55.73 -88.79
CA GLY A 165 -75.57 -55.41 -90.15
C GLY A 165 -75.85 -53.99 -90.58
N GLU A 166 -76.36 -53.80 -91.84
CA GLU A 166 -76.66 -52.47 -92.38
C GLU A 166 -77.66 -51.64 -91.52
N ALA A 167 -78.67 -52.32 -90.92
CA ALA A 167 -79.66 -51.65 -90.05
C ALA A 167 -79.07 -51.11 -88.74
N GLY A 168 -77.97 -51.64 -88.27
CA GLY A 168 -77.30 -51.19 -87.00
C GLY A 168 -76.26 -50.12 -87.18
N ARG A 169 -75.90 -49.63 -88.37
CA ARG A 169 -74.80 -48.69 -88.63
C ARG A 169 -74.92 -47.38 -87.81
N GLY A 170 -76.10 -46.80 -87.66
CA GLY A 170 -76.33 -45.62 -86.89
C GLY A 170 -76.05 -45.81 -85.39
N PHE A 171 -76.42 -47.00 -84.84
CA PHE A 171 -76.15 -47.39 -83.44
C PHE A 171 -74.67 -47.71 -83.23
N ALA A 172 -73.99 -48.23 -84.19
CA ALA A 172 -72.53 -48.48 -84.09
C ALA A 172 -71.74 -47.16 -83.96
N VAL A 173 -72.14 -46.12 -84.74
CA VAL A 173 -71.52 -44.76 -84.57
C VAL A 173 -71.78 -44.15 -83.20
N ILE A 174 -73.02 -44.31 -82.71
CA ILE A 174 -73.36 -43.80 -81.31
C ILE A 174 -72.57 -44.62 -80.27
N GLY A 175 -72.52 -45.94 -80.36
CA GLY A 175 -71.77 -46.77 -79.45
C GLY A 175 -70.29 -46.41 -79.44
N SER A 176 -69.70 -46.17 -80.63
CA SER A 176 -68.30 -45.72 -80.74
C SER A 176 -68.06 -44.33 -80.10
N ALA A 177 -68.98 -43.39 -80.34
CA ALA A 177 -68.94 -42.07 -79.81
C ALA A 177 -69.04 -42.07 -78.24
N VAL A 178 -69.94 -42.88 -77.67
CA VAL A 178 -70.12 -43.08 -76.26
C VAL A 178 -68.90 -43.69 -75.63
N LYS A 179 -68.29 -44.70 -76.34
CA LYS A 179 -67.01 -45.32 -75.87
C LYS A 179 -65.90 -44.31 -75.80
N VAL A 180 -65.71 -43.46 -76.86
CA VAL A 180 -64.69 -42.43 -76.84
C VAL A 180 -64.92 -41.41 -75.73
N LEU A 181 -66.14 -41.02 -75.45
CA LEU A 181 -66.49 -40.14 -74.37
C LEU A 181 -66.19 -40.77 -72.99
N ALA A 182 -66.53 -42.05 -72.82
CA ALA A 182 -66.23 -42.76 -71.55
C ALA A 182 -64.74 -42.96 -71.34
N ASP A 183 -63.95 -43.22 -72.42
CA ASP A 183 -62.49 -43.27 -72.39
C ASP A 183 -61.91 -41.90 -71.91
N GLN A 184 -62.44 -40.79 -72.46
CA GLN A 184 -62.01 -39.43 -72.01
C GLN A 184 -62.36 -39.16 -70.53
N ILE A 185 -63.60 -39.54 -70.14
CA ILE A 185 -63.99 -39.33 -68.68
C ILE A 185 -63.08 -40.15 -67.75
N SER A 186 -62.77 -41.42 -68.12
CA SER A 186 -61.84 -42.24 -67.34
C SER A 186 -60.44 -41.60 -67.27
N ALA A 187 -59.95 -41.05 -68.39
CA ALA A 187 -58.65 -40.37 -68.46
C ALA A 187 -58.63 -39.10 -67.51
N PHE A 188 -59.68 -38.31 -67.54
CA PHE A 188 -59.84 -37.17 -66.69
C PHE A 188 -59.91 -37.58 -65.18
N ALA A 189 -60.66 -38.59 -64.83
CA ALA A 189 -60.75 -39.12 -63.47
C ALA A 189 -59.38 -39.59 -62.99
N LYS A 190 -58.60 -40.28 -63.78
CA LYS A 190 -57.24 -40.71 -63.47
C LYS A 190 -56.25 -39.53 -63.30
N GLN A 191 -56.38 -38.50 -64.15
CA GLN A 191 -55.61 -37.27 -64.03
C GLN A 191 -55.93 -36.51 -62.73
N ASN A 192 -57.23 -36.44 -62.38
CA ASN A 192 -57.67 -35.90 -61.12
C ASN A 192 -57.05 -36.64 -59.92
N GLU A 193 -57.07 -37.98 -59.97
CA GLU A 193 -56.48 -38.83 -58.93
C GLU A 193 -54.97 -38.52 -58.75
N THR A 194 -54.22 -38.39 -59.84
CA THR A 194 -52.78 -37.97 -59.79
C THR A 194 -52.59 -36.65 -59.23
N SER A 195 -53.42 -35.63 -59.63
CA SER A 195 -53.35 -34.26 -59.08
C SER A 195 -53.68 -34.21 -57.62
N LEU A 196 -54.68 -34.95 -57.14
CA LEU A 196 -55.06 -35.04 -55.73
C LEU A 196 -53.95 -35.73 -54.88
N GLY A 197 -53.25 -36.73 -55.45
CA GLY A 197 -52.10 -37.36 -54.87
C GLY A 197 -50.94 -36.36 -54.64
N ALA A 198 -50.65 -35.59 -55.68
CA ALA A 198 -49.63 -34.51 -55.55
C ALA A 198 -50.04 -33.44 -54.50
N LEU A 199 -51.28 -33.03 -54.45
CA LEU A 199 -51.83 -32.08 -53.50
C LEU A 199 -51.76 -32.65 -52.08
N GLN A 200 -52.05 -33.93 -51.86
CA GLN A 200 -51.93 -34.60 -50.55
C GLN A 200 -50.48 -34.61 -50.07
N GLY A 201 -49.51 -34.85 -50.98
CA GLY A 201 -48.08 -34.76 -50.65
C GLY A 201 -47.66 -33.36 -50.15
N THR A 202 -48.15 -32.32 -50.90
CA THR A 202 -47.90 -30.94 -50.54
C THR A 202 -48.51 -30.55 -49.14
N LEU A 203 -49.71 -31.03 -48.85
CA LEU A 203 -50.35 -30.82 -47.55
C LEU A 203 -49.56 -31.52 -46.43
N THR A 204 -49.06 -32.71 -46.67
CA THR A 204 -48.23 -33.43 -45.70
C THR A 204 -46.95 -32.66 -45.37
N ASP A 205 -46.23 -32.16 -46.36
CA ASP A 205 -45.03 -31.35 -46.19
C ASP A 205 -45.37 -30.05 -45.46
N LEU A 206 -46.46 -29.36 -45.79
CA LEU A 206 -46.92 -28.18 -45.18
C LEU A 206 -47.30 -28.39 -43.69
N SER A 207 -47.98 -29.50 -43.38
CA SER A 207 -48.29 -29.89 -42.00
C SER A 207 -47.02 -30.11 -41.18
N GLN A 208 -46.01 -30.76 -41.77
CA GLN A 208 -44.73 -30.99 -41.10
C GLN A 208 -44.00 -29.66 -40.80
N ARG A 209 -43.96 -28.75 -41.79
CA ARG A 209 -43.35 -27.41 -41.60
C ARG A 209 -44.07 -26.61 -40.55
N THR A 210 -45.38 -26.67 -40.52
CA THR A 210 -46.20 -25.98 -39.52
C THR A 210 -45.93 -26.49 -38.08
N ARG A 211 -45.81 -27.84 -37.91
CA ARG A 211 -45.40 -28.42 -36.62
C ARG A 211 -43.98 -27.98 -36.20
N GLN A 212 -43.07 -27.88 -37.16
CA GLN A 212 -41.71 -27.38 -36.88
C GLN A 212 -41.72 -25.93 -36.47
N SER A 213 -42.53 -25.08 -37.10
CA SER A 213 -42.70 -23.68 -36.72
C SER A 213 -43.24 -23.51 -35.30
N ALA A 214 -44.22 -24.38 -34.91
CA ALA A 214 -44.76 -24.42 -33.56
C ALA A 214 -43.65 -24.69 -32.50
N ARG A 215 -42.85 -25.73 -32.74
CA ARG A 215 -41.73 -26.10 -31.86
C ARG A 215 -40.69 -24.98 -31.75
N THR A 216 -40.41 -24.29 -32.86
CA THR A 216 -39.49 -23.16 -32.87
C THR A 216 -40.04 -21.99 -32.06
N ALA A 217 -41.34 -21.73 -32.13
CA ALA A 217 -41.99 -20.67 -31.34
C ALA A 217 -41.94 -21.02 -29.83
N GLU A 218 -42.23 -22.29 -29.46
CA GLU A 218 -42.13 -22.73 -28.06
C GLU A 218 -40.69 -22.56 -27.50
N ALA A 219 -39.69 -23.03 -28.25
CA ALA A 219 -38.29 -22.88 -27.86
C ALA A 219 -37.85 -21.40 -27.72
N ALA A 220 -38.39 -20.52 -28.57
CA ALA A 220 -38.12 -19.10 -28.50
C ALA A 220 -38.78 -18.44 -27.25
N VAL A 221 -39.94 -18.91 -26.82
CA VAL A 221 -40.56 -18.47 -25.55
C VAL A 221 -39.73 -18.90 -24.35
N GLU A 222 -39.24 -20.15 -24.36
CA GLU A 222 -38.36 -20.66 -23.30
C GLU A 222 -37.04 -19.86 -23.20
N ALA A 223 -36.37 -19.61 -24.33
CA ALA A 223 -35.19 -18.77 -24.40
C ALA A 223 -35.48 -17.34 -23.93
N SER A 224 -36.64 -16.78 -24.18
CA SER A 224 -37.05 -15.46 -23.67
C SER A 224 -37.24 -15.46 -22.16
N ASN A 225 -37.73 -16.55 -21.57
CA ASN A 225 -37.82 -16.69 -20.11
C ASN A 225 -36.44 -16.77 -19.46
N GLU A 226 -35.47 -17.49 -20.03
CA GLU A 226 -34.07 -17.50 -19.58
C GLU A 226 -33.46 -16.10 -19.67
N ALA A 227 -33.69 -15.37 -20.75
CA ALA A 227 -33.20 -14.01 -20.89
C ALA A 227 -33.85 -13.03 -19.91
N ALA A 228 -35.07 -13.29 -19.43
CA ALA A 228 -35.69 -12.54 -18.34
C ALA A 228 -34.93 -12.68 -17.00
N GLU A 229 -34.27 -13.79 -16.76
CA GLU A 229 -33.35 -13.96 -15.62
C GLU A 229 -32.12 -13.04 -15.71
N ALA A 230 -31.57 -12.86 -16.92
CA ALA A 230 -30.50 -11.90 -17.17
C ALA A 230 -30.93 -10.46 -16.82
N THR A 231 -32.18 -10.10 -17.10
CA THR A 231 -32.71 -8.78 -16.71
C THR A 231 -32.75 -8.61 -15.20
N ARG A 232 -33.12 -9.63 -14.43
CA ARG A 232 -33.08 -9.58 -12.94
C ARG A 232 -31.64 -9.43 -12.44
N THR A 233 -30.70 -10.09 -13.10
CA THR A 233 -29.27 -9.99 -12.75
C THR A 233 -28.76 -8.56 -12.98
N LEU A 234 -29.14 -7.90 -14.07
CA LEU A 234 -28.81 -6.49 -14.33
C LEU A 234 -29.38 -5.56 -13.24
N GLN A 235 -30.63 -5.80 -12.80
CA GLN A 235 -31.26 -5.04 -11.72
C GLN A 235 -30.52 -5.24 -10.38
N ALA A 236 -30.12 -6.48 -10.05
CA ALA A 236 -29.33 -6.77 -8.86
C ALA A 236 -27.95 -6.09 -8.91
N LEU A 237 -27.32 -6.06 -10.08
CA LEU A 237 -26.06 -5.36 -10.29
C LEU A 237 -26.21 -3.83 -10.15
N SER A 238 -27.29 -3.23 -10.67
CA SER A 238 -27.60 -1.82 -10.47
C SER A 238 -27.74 -1.48 -8.97
N THR A 239 -28.41 -2.35 -8.19
CA THR A 239 -28.50 -2.20 -6.73
C THR A 239 -27.13 -2.27 -6.06
N THR A 240 -26.25 -3.19 -6.51
CA THR A 240 -24.89 -3.31 -6.00
C THR A 240 -24.06 -2.06 -6.28
N VAL A 241 -24.16 -1.51 -7.48
CA VAL A 241 -23.50 -0.25 -7.86
C VAL A 241 -24.01 0.92 -6.98
N GLN A 242 -25.30 0.97 -6.68
CA GLN A 242 -25.85 1.97 -5.77
C GLN A 242 -25.28 1.85 -4.35
N GLN A 243 -25.13 0.63 -3.83
CA GLN A 243 -24.49 0.39 -2.53
C GLN A 243 -23.02 0.80 -2.55
N LEU A 244 -22.31 0.54 -3.65
CA LEU A 244 -20.94 0.98 -3.84
C LEU A 244 -20.83 2.51 -3.79
N THR A 245 -21.71 3.22 -4.47
CA THR A 245 -21.78 4.70 -4.42
C THR A 245 -21.95 5.20 -2.99
N GLY A 246 -22.87 4.62 -2.23
CA GLY A 246 -23.07 4.99 -0.82
C GLY A 246 -21.85 4.72 0.06
N ARG A 247 -21.08 3.65 -0.22
CA ARG A 247 -19.82 3.39 0.47
C ARG A 247 -18.75 4.42 0.13
N ILE A 248 -18.61 4.79 -1.14
CA ILE A 248 -17.69 5.83 -1.59
C ILE A 248 -18.04 7.17 -0.90
N GLU A 249 -19.29 7.55 -0.87
CA GLU A 249 -19.75 8.77 -0.18
C GLU A 249 -19.44 8.75 1.32
N SER A 250 -19.60 7.59 1.98
CA SER A 250 -19.29 7.45 3.39
C SER A 250 -17.80 7.57 3.72
N MET A 251 -16.91 7.39 2.75
CA MET A 251 -15.47 7.57 2.90
C MET A 251 -15.02 9.04 2.78
N ALA A 252 -15.84 9.93 2.21
CA ALA A 252 -15.47 11.32 1.96
C ALA A 252 -15.14 12.07 3.27
N ASP A 253 -15.96 11.92 4.30
CA ASP A 253 -15.77 12.57 5.59
C ASP A 253 -14.53 12.04 6.38
N PRO A 254 -14.25 10.74 6.49
CA PRO A 254 -12.98 10.24 7.01
C PRO A 254 -11.74 10.76 6.26
N VAL A 255 -11.79 10.81 4.93
CA VAL A 255 -10.67 11.30 4.12
C VAL A 255 -10.44 12.79 4.38
N GLN A 256 -11.48 13.60 4.42
CA GLN A 256 -11.37 15.03 4.75
C GLN A 256 -10.81 15.24 6.16
N ARG A 257 -11.29 14.49 7.15
CA ARG A 257 -10.73 14.53 8.51
C ARG A 257 -9.24 14.18 8.57
N ASN A 258 -8.80 13.23 7.75
CA ASN A 258 -7.39 12.87 7.66
C ASN A 258 -6.54 13.99 7.06
N ILE A 259 -7.04 14.69 6.03
CA ILE A 259 -6.38 15.87 5.44
C ILE A 259 -6.22 16.96 6.52
N ASP A 260 -7.30 17.28 7.23
CA ASP A 260 -7.29 18.29 8.28
C ASP A 260 -6.39 17.89 9.46
N SER A 261 -6.37 16.61 9.82
CA SER A 261 -5.50 16.07 10.86
C SER A 261 -4.02 16.16 10.48
N SER A 262 -3.69 15.83 9.23
CA SER A 262 -2.33 15.95 8.71
C SER A 262 -1.85 17.40 8.69
N ALA A 263 -2.71 18.33 8.34
CA ALA A 263 -2.41 19.77 8.38
C ALA A 263 -2.17 20.26 9.82
N ARG A 264 -3.01 19.86 10.76
CA ARG A 264 -2.84 20.19 12.20
C ARG A 264 -1.57 19.57 12.78
N LEU A 265 -1.27 18.31 12.46
CA LEU A 265 -0.04 17.65 12.87
C LEU A 265 1.18 18.40 12.36
N GLY A 266 1.19 18.79 11.09
CA GLY A 266 2.27 19.61 10.52
C GLY A 266 2.43 20.97 11.19
N HIS A 267 1.37 21.59 11.70
CA HIS A 267 1.43 22.82 12.48
C HIS A 267 2.06 22.57 13.87
N SER A 268 1.54 21.60 14.62
CA SER A 268 2.01 21.29 15.98
C SER A 268 3.47 20.88 16.01
N VAL A 269 3.92 20.12 14.99
CA VAL A 269 5.33 19.71 14.90
C VAL A 269 6.24 20.91 14.58
N ARG A 270 5.79 21.89 13.80
CA ARG A 270 6.56 23.14 13.59
C ARG A 270 6.68 23.96 14.87
N GLU A 271 5.64 24.06 15.67
CA GLU A 271 5.70 24.70 16.99
C GLU A 271 6.68 23.98 17.91
N LEU A 272 6.61 22.64 17.94
CA LEU A 272 7.53 21.82 18.75
C LEU A 272 8.98 21.97 18.28
N ALA A 273 9.23 22.05 16.98
CA ALA A 273 10.57 22.31 16.43
C ALA A 273 11.09 23.70 16.84
N SER A 274 10.23 24.71 16.90
CA SER A 274 10.58 26.05 17.40
C SER A 274 10.95 26.03 18.88
N LEU A 275 10.17 25.32 19.70
CA LEU A 275 10.46 25.13 21.13
C LEU A 275 11.77 24.36 21.35
N SER A 276 12.00 23.29 20.58
CA SER A 276 13.25 22.51 20.65
C SER A 276 14.46 23.37 20.29
N LYS A 277 14.36 24.22 19.27
CA LYS A 277 15.42 25.17 18.90
C LYS A 277 15.68 26.17 20.02
N SER A 278 14.64 26.68 20.67
CA SER A 278 14.77 27.58 21.81
C SER A 278 15.43 26.89 23.02
N CYS A 279 15.09 25.61 23.24
CA CYS A 279 15.71 24.78 24.28
C CYS A 279 17.21 24.61 23.99
N GLN A 280 17.60 24.32 22.75
CA GLN A 280 19.01 24.22 22.38
C GLN A 280 19.78 25.50 22.69
N GLY A 281 19.25 26.67 22.34
CA GLY A 281 19.90 27.93 22.66
C GLY A 281 20.04 28.20 24.18
N LYS A 282 19.12 27.67 25.01
CA LYS A 282 19.26 27.75 26.48
C LYS A 282 20.30 26.77 27.01
N LEU A 283 20.45 25.60 26.41
CA LEU A 283 21.48 24.63 26.74
C LEU A 283 22.86 25.18 26.39
N ASP A 284 23.03 25.78 25.21
CA ASP A 284 24.28 26.44 24.83
C ASP A 284 24.68 27.56 25.83
N ALA A 285 23.72 28.39 26.25
CA ALA A 285 23.96 29.41 27.24
C ALA A 285 24.27 28.82 28.63
N ALA A 286 23.63 27.71 29.00
CA ALA A 286 23.93 27.01 30.25
C ALA A 286 25.34 26.42 30.22
N GLY A 287 25.76 25.82 29.10
CA GLY A 287 27.09 25.26 28.88
C GLY A 287 28.17 26.36 29.06
N GLN A 288 27.99 27.51 28.39
CA GLN A 288 28.91 28.65 28.56
C GLN A 288 29.01 29.15 30.01
N ARG A 289 27.89 29.19 30.72
CA ARG A 289 27.90 29.60 32.15
C ARG A 289 28.57 28.55 33.03
N SER A 290 28.33 27.27 32.77
CA SER A 290 28.97 26.18 33.50
C SER A 290 30.48 26.19 33.29
N GLN A 291 30.93 26.42 32.04
CA GLN A 291 32.36 26.56 31.74
C GLN A 291 32.97 27.75 32.51
N ALA A 292 32.31 28.91 32.51
CA ALA A 292 32.80 30.06 33.26
C ALA A 292 32.90 29.80 34.79
N ILE A 293 31.97 28.98 35.34
CA ILE A 293 32.05 28.59 36.75
C ILE A 293 33.20 27.60 36.99
N LEU A 294 33.44 26.70 36.03
CA LEU A 294 34.58 25.77 36.07
C LEU A 294 35.91 26.56 36.10
N ASP A 295 36.08 27.51 35.19
CA ASP A 295 37.26 28.36 35.10
C ASP A 295 37.49 29.14 36.41
N ILE A 296 36.43 29.70 37.05
CA ILE A 296 36.50 30.36 38.33
C ILE A 296 36.90 29.39 39.44
N SER A 297 36.39 28.15 39.39
CA SER A 297 36.74 27.10 40.38
C SER A 297 38.21 26.69 40.26
N GLU A 298 38.71 26.54 39.05
CA GLU A 298 40.13 26.25 38.79
C GLU A 298 41.04 27.39 39.24
N ASP A 299 40.71 28.62 38.89
CA ASP A 299 41.46 29.81 39.36
C ASP A 299 41.50 29.88 40.87
N PHE A 300 40.38 29.52 41.53
CA PHE A 300 40.30 29.55 43.00
C PHE A 300 41.16 28.44 43.63
N ILE A 301 41.18 27.23 43.06
CA ILE A 301 42.06 26.13 43.48
C ILE A 301 43.52 26.54 43.31
N LEU A 302 43.86 27.14 42.16
CA LEU A 302 45.21 27.62 41.88
C LEU A 302 45.63 28.69 42.87
N PHE A 303 44.76 29.68 43.20
CA PHE A 303 45.02 30.71 44.23
C PHE A 303 45.31 30.07 45.57
N ILE A 304 44.52 29.10 46.03
CA ILE A 304 44.74 28.39 47.30
C ILE A 304 46.10 27.67 47.26
N ALA A 305 46.40 26.96 46.20
CA ALA A 305 47.67 26.26 46.05
C ALA A 305 48.89 27.20 46.11
N GLN A 306 48.77 28.39 45.53
CA GLN A 306 49.84 29.40 45.54
C GLN A 306 49.96 30.20 46.89
N SER A 307 48.89 30.21 47.67
CA SER A 307 48.88 30.95 48.97
C SER A 307 49.68 30.27 50.08
N GLY A 308 50.20 29.07 49.83
CA GLY A 308 50.95 28.27 50.80
C GLY A 308 50.07 27.61 51.88
N ILE A 309 48.76 27.57 51.63
CA ILE A 309 47.81 26.95 52.56
C ILE A 309 47.71 25.49 52.22
N GLU A 310 47.99 24.61 53.15
CA GLU A 310 47.86 23.15 52.98
C GLU A 310 46.40 22.75 52.93
N THR A 311 46.06 22.05 51.87
CA THR A 311 44.75 21.41 51.65
C THR A 311 44.93 19.91 51.45
N PRO A 312 43.90 19.07 51.53
CA PRO A 312 44.00 17.65 51.19
C PRO A 312 44.48 17.37 49.75
N ASP A 313 44.37 18.36 48.86
CA ASP A 313 44.79 18.24 47.45
C ASP A 313 46.22 18.74 47.22
N THR A 314 46.80 19.50 48.16
CA THR A 314 48.18 20.03 48.08
C THR A 314 49.21 18.97 47.75
N PRO A 315 49.24 17.78 48.39
CA PRO A 315 50.22 16.73 48.02
C PRO A 315 50.07 16.24 46.59
N VAL A 316 48.84 16.14 46.07
CA VAL A 316 48.57 15.71 44.71
C VAL A 316 48.99 16.78 43.69
N ILE A 317 48.73 18.06 44.00
CA ILE A 317 49.14 19.20 43.18
C ILE A 317 50.65 19.28 43.10
N GLU A 318 51.34 19.11 44.23
CA GLU A 318 52.82 19.09 44.28
C GLU A 318 53.41 17.92 43.46
N ILE A 319 52.86 16.71 43.61
CA ILE A 319 53.27 15.55 42.80
C ILE A 319 53.07 15.85 41.28
N CYS A 320 51.91 16.44 40.92
CA CYS A 320 51.62 16.79 39.52
C CYS A 320 52.66 17.80 38.98
N ARG A 321 52.97 18.89 39.76
CA ARG A 321 53.94 19.87 39.36
C ARG A 321 55.34 19.31 39.20
N MET A 322 55.81 18.52 40.17
CA MET A 322 57.12 17.87 40.10
C MET A 322 57.21 16.94 38.90
N THR A 323 56.13 16.22 38.59
CA THR A 323 56.04 15.32 37.43
C THR A 323 56.13 16.09 36.13
N ALA A 324 55.40 17.21 36.04
CA ALA A 324 55.44 18.08 34.85
C ALA A 324 56.85 18.69 34.64
N ASP A 325 57.49 19.15 35.71
CA ASP A 325 58.87 19.64 35.65
C ASP A 325 59.83 18.52 35.15
N THR A 326 59.69 17.30 35.67
CA THR A 326 60.51 16.14 35.23
C THR A 326 60.28 15.79 33.76
N ILE A 327 59.02 15.83 33.28
CA ILE A 327 58.71 15.60 31.88
C ILE A 327 59.26 16.72 30.98
N SER A 328 59.21 17.95 31.44
CA SER A 328 59.77 19.10 30.73
C SER A 328 61.28 19.00 30.59
N GLU A 329 61.98 18.60 31.66
CA GLU A 329 63.41 18.35 31.64
C GLU A 329 63.78 17.21 30.68
N LEU A 330 63.03 16.08 30.68
CA LEU A 330 63.23 14.97 29.71
C LEU A 330 63.04 15.42 28.25
N PHE A 331 62.07 16.27 27.98
CA PHE A 331 61.86 16.82 26.66
C PHE A 331 62.97 17.79 26.23
N ALA A 332 63.40 18.64 27.15
CA ALA A 332 64.56 19.53 26.91
C ALA A 332 65.82 18.74 26.60
N GLU A 333 66.15 17.73 27.42
CA GLU A 333 67.30 16.87 27.14
C GLU A 333 67.22 16.10 25.81
N ALA A 334 66.04 15.65 25.44
CA ALA A 334 65.81 14.97 24.14
C ALA A 334 66.00 15.90 22.95
N LEU A 335 65.57 17.18 23.11
CA LEU A 335 65.81 18.21 22.11
C LEU A 335 67.31 18.53 21.97
N ASP A 336 68.02 18.65 23.08
CA ASP A 336 69.44 18.93 23.11
C ASP A 336 70.28 17.77 22.52
N ARG A 337 69.85 16.54 22.72
CA ARG A 337 70.43 15.33 22.12
C ARG A 337 70.03 15.09 20.67
N GLY A 338 69.09 15.89 20.11
CA GLY A 338 68.59 15.73 18.76
C GLY A 338 67.71 14.43 18.55
N GLU A 339 67.23 13.85 19.65
CA GLU A 339 66.32 12.70 19.61
C GLU A 339 64.90 13.12 19.20
N LEU A 340 64.53 14.38 19.40
CA LEU A 340 63.29 15.01 19.07
C LEU A 340 63.54 16.42 18.54
N SER A 341 62.81 16.90 17.59
CA SER A 341 62.84 18.29 17.15
C SER A 341 61.69 19.10 17.76
N MET A 342 61.83 20.44 17.86
CA MET A 342 60.70 21.30 18.27
C MET A 342 59.50 21.16 17.35
N SER A 343 59.68 20.96 16.05
CA SER A 343 58.59 20.70 15.09
C SER A 343 57.91 19.36 15.28
N ASP A 344 58.60 18.38 15.85
CA ASP A 344 58.00 17.07 16.15
C ASP A 344 57.28 17.12 17.49
N LEU A 345 57.86 17.78 18.53
CA LEU A 345 57.24 17.90 19.84
C LEU A 345 55.92 18.70 19.83
N PHE A 346 55.76 19.66 18.87
CA PHE A 346 54.56 20.43 18.68
C PHE A 346 53.80 20.03 17.40
N ASP A 347 53.90 18.77 16.99
CA ASP A 347 53.15 18.25 15.84
C ASP A 347 51.68 18.08 16.21
N GLU A 348 50.81 18.85 15.54
CA GLU A 348 49.35 18.78 15.65
C GLU A 348 48.70 18.01 14.50
N ASN A 349 49.48 17.27 13.70
CA ASN A 349 48.94 16.42 12.64
C ASN A 349 48.61 15.03 13.19
N TYR A 350 47.37 14.87 13.64
CA TYR A 350 46.87 13.63 14.23
C TYR A 350 46.53 12.63 13.13
N VAL A 351 47.42 11.67 12.89
CA VAL A 351 47.28 10.66 11.84
C VAL A 351 46.42 9.48 12.36
N PRO A 352 45.26 9.18 11.76
CA PRO A 352 44.43 8.07 12.18
C PRO A 352 45.12 6.73 12.06
N VAL A 353 44.95 5.86 13.08
CA VAL A 353 45.41 4.46 13.03
C VAL A 353 44.32 3.60 12.42
N PRO A 354 44.54 2.98 11.24
CA PRO A 354 43.53 2.17 10.58
C PRO A 354 43.03 1.02 11.43
N GLY A 355 41.70 0.77 11.44
CA GLY A 355 41.11 -0.39 12.12
C GLY A 355 40.89 -0.21 13.62
N THR A 356 41.10 0.97 14.16
CA THR A 356 40.84 1.27 15.59
C THR A 356 39.39 1.82 15.82
N ASN A 357 38.74 1.34 16.88
CA ASN A 357 37.43 1.79 17.33
C ASN A 357 37.35 1.77 18.88
N PRO A 358 37.29 2.89 19.62
CA PRO A 358 37.33 4.26 19.07
C PRO A 358 38.58 4.55 18.21
N GLN A 359 38.45 5.53 17.28
CA GLN A 359 39.55 5.91 16.40
C GLN A 359 40.73 6.42 17.22
N GLN A 360 41.90 5.76 17.11
CA GLN A 360 43.16 6.25 17.66
C GLN A 360 43.92 7.09 16.62
N VAL A 361 44.75 7.99 17.12
CA VAL A 361 45.60 8.83 16.30
C VAL A 361 47.05 8.81 16.82
N LEU A 362 47.99 9.11 15.96
CA LEU A 362 49.40 9.23 16.29
C LEU A 362 49.92 10.58 15.78
N THR A 363 50.95 11.10 16.49
CA THR A 363 51.74 12.26 16.10
C THR A 363 53.20 11.86 15.97
N ARG A 364 54.08 12.76 15.49
CA ARG A 364 55.50 12.46 15.36
C ARG A 364 56.20 12.24 16.70
N PHE A 365 55.65 12.77 17.79
CA PHE A 365 56.23 12.58 19.12
C PHE A 365 55.70 11.36 19.88
N THR A 366 54.69 10.68 19.37
CA THR A 366 54.04 9.57 20.08
C THR A 366 55.03 8.42 20.40
N ASP A 367 55.82 7.99 19.43
CA ASP A 367 56.84 6.91 19.65
C ASP A 367 57.87 7.32 20.72
N PHE A 368 58.25 8.59 20.78
CA PHE A 368 59.16 9.10 21.78
C PHE A 368 58.50 9.08 23.15
N THR A 369 57.31 9.61 23.30
CA THR A 369 56.59 9.63 24.59
C THR A 369 56.28 8.24 25.11
N ASP A 370 55.89 7.31 24.26
CA ASP A 370 55.67 5.90 24.62
C ASP A 370 56.91 5.21 25.21
N ARG A 371 58.09 5.66 24.79
CA ARG A 371 59.38 5.13 25.29
C ARG A 371 59.78 5.74 26.61
N VAL A 372 59.53 7.07 26.85
CA VAL A 372 60.11 7.79 27.98
C VAL A 372 59.11 8.07 29.10
N LEU A 373 57.84 8.33 28.79
CA LEU A 373 56.85 8.74 29.80
C LEU A 373 56.44 7.64 30.80
N PRO A 374 56.38 6.32 30.42
CA PRO A 374 56.03 5.29 31.38
C PRO A 374 56.94 5.23 32.60
N ALA A 375 58.24 5.52 32.42
CA ALA A 375 59.22 5.55 33.52
C ALA A 375 58.93 6.65 34.55
N VAL A 376 58.25 7.75 34.15
CA VAL A 376 57.84 8.85 34.98
C VAL A 376 56.43 8.64 35.52
N GLN A 377 55.52 8.26 34.68
CA GLN A 377 54.06 8.21 34.97
C GLN A 377 53.66 7.02 35.83
N GLU A 378 54.30 5.82 35.65
CA GLU A 378 53.93 4.62 36.42
C GLU A 378 54.26 4.71 37.92
N PRO A 379 55.40 5.27 38.35
CA PRO A 379 55.66 5.49 39.79
C PRO A 379 54.67 6.45 40.44
N VAL A 380 54.23 7.49 39.75
CA VAL A 380 53.35 8.54 40.28
C VAL A 380 52.01 7.98 40.75
N VAL A 381 51.42 7.05 40.03
CA VAL A 381 50.14 6.42 40.42
C VAL A 381 50.25 5.69 41.78
N LYS A 382 51.45 5.30 42.19
CA LYS A 382 51.70 4.58 43.46
C LYS A 382 51.96 5.52 44.65
N LEU A 383 52.15 6.83 44.41
CA LEU A 383 52.48 7.79 45.45
C LEU A 383 51.30 8.17 46.34
N ASN A 384 50.09 8.11 45.80
CA ASN A 384 48.89 8.44 46.54
C ASN A 384 47.70 7.63 46.01
N GLU A 385 46.91 7.03 46.91
CA GLU A 385 45.72 6.21 46.55
C GLU A 385 44.63 6.96 45.79
N ARG A 386 44.64 8.31 45.88
CA ARG A 386 43.69 9.20 45.16
C ARG A 386 44.08 9.40 43.68
N ILE A 387 45.31 9.01 43.27
CA ILE A 387 45.76 9.16 41.88
C ILE A 387 45.37 7.91 41.12
N THR A 388 44.35 8.04 40.27
CA THR A 388 43.88 6.93 39.44
C THR A 388 44.77 6.71 38.23
N PHE A 389 45.28 7.78 37.62
CA PHE A 389 46.22 7.75 36.50
C PHE A 389 47.09 9.00 36.49
N CYS A 390 48.21 8.92 35.77
CA CYS A 390 49.07 10.04 35.47
C CYS A 390 49.36 10.07 33.98
N ALA A 391 49.00 11.13 33.29
CA ALA A 391 49.19 11.29 31.87
C ALA A 391 49.51 12.73 31.50
N ALA A 392 50.32 12.93 30.46
CA ALA A 392 50.59 14.18 29.84
C ALA A 392 49.71 14.32 28.57
N VAL A 393 49.13 15.48 28.40
CA VAL A 393 48.28 15.81 27.23
C VAL A 393 48.83 17.02 26.50
N ASP A 394 48.64 17.10 25.21
CA ASP A 394 48.92 18.30 24.42
C ASP A 394 47.83 19.37 24.65
N ARG A 395 48.02 20.57 24.02
CA ARG A 395 47.08 21.69 24.14
C ARG A 395 45.68 21.42 23.56
N ASN A 396 45.55 20.38 22.69
CA ASN A 396 44.30 19.97 22.05
C ASN A 396 43.64 18.78 22.78
N GLY A 397 44.20 18.34 23.92
CA GLY A 397 43.71 17.20 24.69
C GLY A 397 44.17 15.84 24.16
N TYR A 398 45.08 15.78 23.21
CA TYR A 398 45.64 14.51 22.75
C TYR A 398 46.53 13.90 23.78
N LEU A 399 46.30 12.65 24.11
CA LEU A 399 47.03 11.83 25.06
C LEU A 399 47.96 10.90 24.33
N PRO A 400 49.26 11.23 24.13
CA PRO A 400 50.16 10.41 23.38
C PRO A 400 50.48 9.07 24.07
N THR A 401 50.62 9.09 25.42
CA THR A 401 50.98 7.95 26.24
C THR A 401 50.18 7.91 27.51
N HIS A 402 49.50 6.78 27.76
CA HIS A 402 48.77 6.57 29.01
C HIS A 402 49.49 5.57 29.91
N ASN A 403 49.03 5.44 31.18
CA ASN A 403 49.48 4.37 32.04
C ASN A 403 49.25 2.97 31.39
N LEU A 404 50.13 2.04 31.67
CA LEU A 404 50.11 0.68 31.05
C LEU A 404 48.79 -0.07 31.26
N VAL A 405 48.10 0.20 32.38
CA VAL A 405 46.77 -0.39 32.67
C VAL A 405 45.71 0.04 31.66
N TYR A 406 45.84 1.22 31.05
CA TYR A 406 44.96 1.79 30.07
C TYR A 406 45.55 1.82 28.64
N SER A 407 46.66 1.17 28.40
CA SER A 407 47.37 1.11 27.11
C SER A 407 47.36 -0.29 26.51
N LYS A 408 46.25 -1.01 26.65
CA LYS A 408 46.06 -2.34 26.08
C LYS A 408 45.77 -2.26 24.59
N PRO A 409 46.12 -3.33 23.81
CA PRO A 409 45.71 -3.43 22.43
C PRO A 409 44.17 -3.45 22.32
N GLN A 410 43.62 -2.79 21.30
CA GLN A 410 42.19 -2.86 21.02
C GLN A 410 41.74 -4.25 20.61
N GLY A 411 40.57 -4.67 21.11
CA GLY A 411 39.85 -5.89 20.71
C GLY A 411 38.61 -5.57 19.88
N ASP A 412 37.72 -6.55 19.80
CA ASP A 412 36.48 -6.44 19.00
C ASP A 412 35.37 -5.60 19.69
N ASP A 413 35.46 -5.37 21.00
CA ASP A 413 34.46 -4.63 21.77
C ASP A 413 34.83 -3.14 21.89
N PRO A 414 34.13 -2.22 21.21
CA PRO A 414 34.41 -0.78 21.26
C PRO A 414 34.24 -0.16 22.66
N VAL A 415 33.31 -0.70 23.48
CA VAL A 415 33.07 -0.20 24.83
C VAL A 415 34.23 -0.56 25.75
N TRP A 416 34.71 -1.79 25.65
CA TRP A 416 35.91 -2.23 26.37
C TRP A 416 37.15 -1.46 25.92
N ASN A 417 37.29 -1.24 24.58
CA ASN A 417 38.40 -0.47 24.01
C ASN A 417 38.44 0.95 24.56
N ALA A 418 37.28 1.64 24.62
CA ALA A 418 37.18 2.98 25.16
C ALA A 418 37.62 3.10 26.62
N ALA A 419 37.47 2.03 27.41
CA ALA A 419 37.84 2.00 28.84
C ALA A 419 39.29 1.50 29.09
N ASN A 420 39.94 0.82 28.16
CA ASN A 420 41.21 0.11 28.42
C ASN A 420 42.31 0.40 27.38
N CYS A 421 42.00 1.07 26.30
CA CYS A 421 42.94 1.33 25.21
C CYS A 421 43.00 2.84 24.95
N ARG A 422 44.22 3.39 24.98
CA ARG A 422 44.39 4.83 24.70
C ARG A 422 44.14 5.15 23.23
#